data_30b6235526b37f34fb3bd08fdcc7c86c
#
_entry.id   30b6235526b37f34fb3bd08fdcc7c86c
#
_cell.length_a   1.000
_cell.length_b   1.000
_cell.length_c   1.000
_cell.angle_alpha   90.00
_cell.angle_beta   90.00
_cell.angle_gamma   90.00
#
_symmetry.space_group_name_H-M   'P 1'
#
loop_
_entity.id
_entity.type
_entity.pdbx_description
1 polymer ?
#
loop_
_entity_poly.entity_id
_entity_poly.type
_entity_poly.pdbx_seq_one_letter_code
_entity_poly.pdbx_strand_id
1 'polypeptide(L)'
;DIAKAAIEHAKDNGNNVVIIDTAGRLHIDEELMDELKSIKSEVRPHEILLVVDSMTGQDAVNVAESFDNALGIDGVVLTKLDGDTRGGAALSIRAVTQKPIKFIGMGEKLDDLEPFHPDRMASRILGMGDVLSLIEKAQETMDMEKAKALGAKLKKQEFDFEDFLDQMEQIQKMGSMD
;
A
#
# COMPACT_ATOMS: atom_id res chain seq x y z
N ASP A 1 -13.23 5.36 -25.60
CA ASP A 1 -14.08 6.55 -25.49
C ASP A 1 -14.19 7.09 -24.07
N ILE A 2 -14.51 6.25 -23.04
CA ILE A 2 -14.68 6.69 -21.65
C ILE A 2 -13.40 7.33 -21.08
N ALA A 3 -12.24 6.70 -21.29
CA ALA A 3 -10.96 7.20 -20.77
C ALA A 3 -10.58 8.58 -21.34
N LYS A 4 -10.85 8.84 -22.62
CA LYS A 4 -10.67 10.17 -23.24
C LYS A 4 -11.59 11.20 -22.63
N ALA A 5 -12.88 10.86 -22.52
CA ALA A 5 -13.87 11.76 -21.92
C ALA A 5 -13.53 12.11 -20.47
N ALA A 6 -12.98 11.16 -19.71
CA ALA A 6 -12.52 11.40 -18.35
C ALA A 6 -11.37 12.43 -18.28
N ILE A 7 -10.41 12.35 -19.22
CA ILE A 7 -9.30 13.31 -19.30
C ILE A 7 -9.79 14.71 -19.70
N GLU A 8 -10.70 14.81 -20.67
CA GLU A 8 -11.31 16.06 -21.08
C GLU A 8 -12.09 16.69 -19.91
N HIS A 9 -12.94 15.89 -19.26
CA HIS A 9 -13.68 16.33 -18.09
C HIS A 9 -12.75 16.85 -16.98
N ALA A 10 -11.65 16.17 -16.73
CA ALA A 10 -10.67 16.58 -15.72
C ALA A 10 -10.05 17.94 -16.04
N LYS A 11 -9.68 18.18 -17.32
CA LYS A 11 -9.14 19.47 -17.77
C LYS A 11 -10.16 20.60 -17.60
N ASP A 12 -11.41 20.36 -17.98
CA ASP A 12 -12.48 21.36 -17.91
C ASP A 12 -12.85 21.71 -16.48
N ASN A 13 -12.65 20.79 -15.54
CA ASN A 13 -12.99 20.99 -14.12
C ASN A 13 -11.77 21.26 -13.23
N GLY A 14 -10.56 21.40 -13.80
CA GLY A 14 -9.36 21.70 -13.03
C GLY A 14 -8.87 20.58 -12.13
N ASN A 15 -9.21 19.32 -12.44
CA ASN A 15 -8.72 18.17 -11.70
C ASN A 15 -7.23 17.91 -12.01
N ASN A 16 -6.44 17.69 -10.98
CA ASN A 16 -4.99 17.48 -11.10
C ASN A 16 -4.62 16.02 -11.34
N VAL A 17 -5.49 15.08 -10.96
CA VAL A 17 -5.25 13.65 -11.02
C VAL A 17 -6.45 12.95 -11.67
N VAL A 18 -6.17 12.05 -12.59
CA VAL A 18 -7.15 11.15 -13.20
C VAL A 18 -6.68 9.72 -13.00
N ILE A 19 -7.51 8.91 -12.39
CA ILE A 19 -7.26 7.48 -12.21
C ILE A 19 -8.20 6.74 -13.17
N ILE A 20 -7.63 5.93 -14.05
CA ILE A 20 -8.37 5.10 -14.97
C ILE A 20 -8.28 3.67 -14.46
N ASP A 21 -9.38 3.19 -13.89
CA ASP A 21 -9.51 1.79 -13.49
C ASP A 21 -9.94 0.94 -14.68
N THR A 22 -9.31 -0.21 -14.82
CA THR A 22 -9.55 -1.14 -15.93
C THR A 22 -10.12 -2.45 -15.42
N ALA A 23 -10.81 -3.19 -16.30
CA ALA A 23 -11.38 -4.47 -15.92
C ALA A 23 -10.29 -5.45 -15.44
N GLY A 24 -10.43 -5.93 -14.21
CA GLY A 24 -9.59 -7.00 -13.66
C GLY A 24 -10.07 -8.36 -14.16
N ARG A 25 -9.18 -9.17 -14.71
CA ARG A 25 -9.44 -10.57 -15.05
C ARG A 25 -8.36 -11.45 -14.46
N LEU A 26 -8.77 -12.64 -14.03
CA LEU A 26 -7.86 -13.65 -13.46
C LEU A 26 -6.91 -14.26 -14.49
N HIS A 27 -7.26 -14.18 -15.77
CA HIS A 27 -6.47 -14.72 -16.86
C HIS A 27 -6.11 -13.63 -17.85
N ILE A 28 -4.86 -13.67 -18.31
CA ILE A 28 -4.35 -12.82 -19.36
C ILE A 28 -4.92 -13.36 -20.67
N ASP A 29 -5.84 -12.62 -21.28
CA ASP A 29 -6.35 -12.92 -22.62
C ASP A 29 -5.90 -11.84 -23.62
N GLU A 30 -5.82 -12.21 -24.89
CA GLU A 30 -5.36 -11.31 -25.95
C GLU A 30 -6.28 -10.11 -26.12
N GLU A 31 -7.59 -10.31 -25.96
CA GLU A 31 -8.59 -9.25 -26.12
C GLU A 31 -8.41 -8.15 -25.06
N LEU A 32 -8.20 -8.55 -23.79
CA LEU A 32 -7.90 -7.61 -22.72
C LEU A 32 -6.59 -6.85 -22.98
N MET A 33 -5.54 -7.54 -23.42
CA MET A 33 -4.25 -6.89 -23.71
C MET A 33 -4.35 -5.88 -24.84
N ASP A 34 -5.12 -6.16 -25.86
CA ASP A 34 -5.34 -5.24 -26.98
C ASP A 34 -6.19 -4.04 -26.59
N GLU A 35 -7.20 -4.23 -25.73
CA GLU A 35 -7.94 -3.12 -25.13
C GLU A 35 -7.03 -2.20 -24.31
N LEU A 36 -6.19 -2.77 -23.45
CA LEU A 36 -5.26 -2.00 -22.63
C LEU A 36 -4.21 -1.24 -23.46
N LYS A 37 -3.67 -1.86 -24.51
CA LYS A 37 -2.78 -1.19 -25.48
C LYS A 37 -3.48 -0.03 -26.18
N SER A 38 -4.75 -0.24 -26.56
CA SER A 38 -5.55 0.81 -27.16
C SER A 38 -5.78 1.98 -26.21
N ILE A 39 -6.16 1.72 -24.97
CA ILE A 39 -6.30 2.75 -23.93
C ILE A 39 -4.97 3.49 -23.73
N LYS A 40 -3.86 2.77 -23.54
CA LYS A 40 -2.53 3.37 -23.37
C LYS A 40 -2.18 4.32 -24.52
N SER A 41 -2.41 3.89 -25.77
CA SER A 41 -2.09 4.69 -26.96
C SER A 41 -2.92 5.96 -27.05
N GLU A 42 -4.18 5.88 -26.65
CA GLU A 42 -5.16 6.96 -26.70
C GLU A 42 -4.96 8.02 -25.62
N VAL A 43 -4.74 7.59 -24.37
CA VAL A 43 -4.68 8.51 -23.24
C VAL A 43 -3.27 8.89 -22.81
N ARG A 44 -2.27 8.12 -23.22
CA ARG A 44 -0.85 8.32 -22.90
C ARG A 44 -0.66 8.61 -21.41
N PRO A 45 -0.96 7.65 -20.54
CA PRO A 45 -0.91 7.86 -19.08
C PRO A 45 0.52 8.21 -18.66
N HIS A 46 0.65 8.99 -17.59
CA HIS A 46 1.95 9.29 -16.98
C HIS A 46 2.51 8.07 -16.24
N GLU A 47 1.64 7.24 -15.70
CA GLU A 47 1.99 6.02 -14.98
C GLU A 47 1.01 4.89 -15.29
N ILE A 48 1.55 3.69 -15.43
CA ILE A 48 0.82 2.43 -15.50
C ILE A 48 1.20 1.61 -14.30
N LEU A 49 0.26 1.43 -13.37
CA LEU A 49 0.44 0.66 -12.15
C LEU A 49 -0.28 -0.68 -12.28
N LEU A 50 0.47 -1.76 -12.10
CA LEU A 50 -0.10 -3.09 -12.03
C LEU A 50 -0.46 -3.41 -10.58
N VAL A 51 -1.72 -3.74 -10.33
CA VAL A 51 -2.20 -4.19 -9.02
C VAL A 51 -2.18 -5.71 -8.96
N VAL A 52 -1.47 -6.26 -8.00
CA VAL A 52 -1.24 -7.71 -7.86
C VAL A 52 -1.55 -8.16 -6.43
N ASP A 53 -2.23 -9.28 -6.32
CA ASP A 53 -2.46 -9.96 -5.04
C ASP A 53 -1.20 -10.73 -4.62
N SER A 54 -0.61 -10.36 -3.48
CA SER A 54 0.63 -10.98 -2.97
C SER A 54 0.47 -12.44 -2.60
N MET A 55 -0.76 -12.88 -2.31
CA MET A 55 -1.06 -14.25 -1.90
C MET A 55 -1.10 -15.24 -3.07
N THR A 56 -1.16 -14.77 -4.32
CA THR A 56 -1.20 -15.65 -5.50
C THR A 56 0.16 -16.27 -5.85
N GLY A 57 1.23 -15.89 -5.14
CA GLY A 57 2.54 -16.52 -5.26
C GLY A 57 3.16 -16.38 -6.67
N GLN A 58 3.52 -17.52 -7.29
CA GLN A 58 4.19 -17.51 -8.60
C GLN A 58 3.30 -16.97 -9.72
N ASP A 59 1.98 -17.09 -9.62
CA ASP A 59 1.06 -16.54 -10.63
C ASP A 59 1.15 -15.01 -10.68
N ALA A 60 1.35 -14.37 -9.54
CA ALA A 60 1.59 -12.93 -9.47
C ALA A 60 2.80 -12.51 -10.32
N VAL A 61 3.87 -13.31 -10.29
CA VAL A 61 5.10 -13.04 -11.04
C VAL A 61 4.87 -13.19 -12.55
N ASN A 62 4.20 -14.26 -12.95
CA ASN A 62 3.88 -14.53 -14.36
C ASN A 62 2.96 -13.44 -14.94
N VAL A 63 1.96 -13.01 -14.17
CA VAL A 63 1.08 -11.89 -14.53
C VAL A 63 1.89 -10.61 -14.70
N ALA A 64 2.75 -10.28 -13.73
CA ALA A 64 3.55 -9.06 -13.78
C ALA A 64 4.50 -9.03 -14.99
N GLU A 65 5.16 -10.14 -15.30
CA GLU A 65 6.02 -10.27 -16.48
C GLU A 65 5.23 -10.06 -17.79
N SER A 66 4.07 -10.69 -17.89
CA SER A 66 3.25 -10.59 -19.09
C SER A 66 2.72 -9.19 -19.32
N PHE A 67 2.25 -8.51 -18.27
CA PHE A 67 1.79 -7.13 -18.36
C PHE A 67 2.94 -6.16 -18.65
N ASP A 68 4.12 -6.36 -18.08
CA ASP A 68 5.28 -5.53 -18.38
C ASP A 68 5.72 -5.68 -19.84
N ASN A 69 5.79 -6.90 -20.34
CA ASN A 69 6.14 -7.17 -21.74
C ASN A 69 5.12 -6.58 -22.73
N ALA A 70 3.83 -6.61 -22.42
CA ALA A 70 2.77 -6.15 -23.30
C ALA A 70 2.55 -4.63 -23.26
N LEU A 71 2.63 -4.04 -22.06
CA LEU A 71 2.26 -2.65 -21.82
C LEU A 71 3.44 -1.78 -21.37
N GLY A 72 4.50 -2.36 -20.79
CA GLY A 72 5.56 -1.60 -20.14
C GLY A 72 5.01 -0.86 -18.92
N ILE A 73 4.83 -1.58 -17.80
CA ILE A 73 4.36 -1.00 -16.55
C ILE A 73 5.42 -0.09 -15.92
N ASP A 74 5.00 0.90 -15.13
CA ASP A 74 5.90 1.85 -14.43
C ASP A 74 6.09 1.49 -12.97
N GLY A 75 5.23 0.65 -12.42
CA GLY A 75 5.32 0.20 -11.06
C GLY A 75 4.25 -0.83 -10.70
N VAL A 76 4.40 -1.40 -9.51
CA VAL A 76 3.52 -2.44 -8.98
C VAL A 76 2.93 -1.99 -7.66
N VAL A 77 1.67 -2.31 -7.44
CA VAL A 77 0.95 -2.20 -6.18
C VAL A 77 0.68 -3.62 -5.69
N LEU A 78 1.19 -3.97 -4.52
CA LEU A 78 0.94 -5.27 -3.90
C LEU A 78 -0.20 -5.16 -2.90
N THR A 79 -1.25 -5.96 -3.11
CA THR A 79 -2.38 -6.03 -2.18
C THR A 79 -2.30 -7.27 -1.29
N LYS A 80 -3.10 -7.30 -0.22
CA LYS A 80 -3.22 -8.39 0.76
C LYS A 80 -1.89 -8.78 1.41
N LEU A 81 -1.03 -7.81 1.62
CA LEU A 81 0.27 -8.06 2.24
C LEU A 81 0.16 -8.38 3.74
N ASP A 82 -0.97 -8.05 4.37
CA ASP A 82 -1.35 -8.48 5.71
C ASP A 82 -1.45 -10.00 5.84
N GLY A 83 -1.90 -10.68 4.77
CA GLY A 83 -1.94 -12.16 4.70
C GLY A 83 -0.63 -12.82 4.27
N ASP A 84 0.29 -12.08 3.67
CA ASP A 84 1.60 -12.60 3.22
C ASP A 84 2.67 -12.35 4.28
N THR A 85 2.87 -13.32 5.17
CA THR A 85 3.82 -13.22 6.28
C THR A 85 5.28 -13.09 5.84
N ARG A 86 5.64 -13.44 4.61
CA ARG A 86 7.03 -13.46 4.13
C ARG A 86 7.34 -12.46 3.02
N GLY A 87 6.33 -11.87 2.36
CA GLY A 87 6.54 -10.91 1.28
C GLY A 87 7.35 -11.45 0.07
N GLY A 88 7.32 -12.76 -0.15
CA GLY A 88 8.11 -13.40 -1.21
C GLY A 88 7.73 -12.97 -2.61
N ALA A 89 6.45 -12.65 -2.84
CA ALA A 89 5.96 -12.13 -4.11
C ALA A 89 6.66 -10.81 -4.50
N ALA A 90 6.91 -9.92 -3.53
CA ALA A 90 7.59 -8.65 -3.76
C ALA A 90 8.98 -8.81 -4.37
N LEU A 91 9.79 -9.71 -3.79
CA LEU A 91 11.14 -9.97 -4.29
C LEU A 91 11.12 -10.59 -5.70
N SER A 92 10.24 -11.57 -5.93
CA SER A 92 10.13 -12.28 -7.21
C SER A 92 9.66 -11.35 -8.33
N ILE A 93 8.63 -10.55 -8.09
CA ILE A 93 8.12 -9.56 -9.05
C ILE A 93 9.22 -8.54 -9.39
N ARG A 94 9.89 -8.01 -8.37
CA ARG A 94 10.99 -7.06 -8.59
C ARG A 94 12.14 -7.66 -9.38
N ALA A 95 12.49 -8.92 -9.11
CA ALA A 95 13.56 -9.61 -9.81
C ALA A 95 13.25 -9.84 -11.31
N VAL A 96 12.01 -10.20 -11.61
CA VAL A 96 11.59 -10.52 -12.98
C VAL A 96 11.32 -9.25 -13.80
N THR A 97 10.52 -8.32 -13.28
CA THR A 97 10.10 -7.13 -14.03
C THR A 97 11.11 -5.98 -13.96
N GLN A 98 11.99 -5.96 -12.97
CA GLN A 98 12.87 -4.83 -12.64
C GLN A 98 12.11 -3.52 -12.34
N LYS A 99 10.78 -3.58 -12.20
CA LYS A 99 9.94 -2.42 -11.89
C LYS A 99 9.82 -2.19 -10.39
N PRO A 100 9.73 -0.93 -9.94
CA PRO A 100 9.59 -0.64 -8.52
C PRO A 100 8.21 -1.09 -8.02
N ILE A 101 8.17 -1.61 -6.80
CA ILE A 101 6.94 -1.66 -6.03
C ILE A 101 6.76 -0.26 -5.46
N LYS A 102 5.60 0.36 -5.70
CA LYS A 102 5.32 1.74 -5.28
C LYS A 102 4.45 1.79 -4.04
N PHE A 103 3.45 0.94 -3.98
CA PHE A 103 2.49 0.91 -2.87
C PHE A 103 2.22 -0.53 -2.42
N ILE A 104 1.80 -0.64 -1.17
CA ILE A 104 1.33 -1.88 -0.56
C ILE A 104 -0.03 -1.66 0.09
N GLY A 105 -0.92 -2.64 -0.05
CA GLY A 105 -2.20 -2.70 0.67
C GLY A 105 -2.09 -3.66 1.84
N MET A 106 -2.27 -3.14 3.03
CA MET A 106 -2.22 -3.87 4.30
C MET A 106 -3.61 -4.17 4.86
N GLY A 107 -4.67 -3.82 4.14
CA GLY A 107 -6.07 -4.00 4.53
C GLY A 107 -7.01 -3.42 3.50
N GLU A 108 -8.27 -3.16 3.89
CA GLU A 108 -9.35 -2.75 2.99
C GLU A 108 -9.69 -1.25 3.05
N LYS A 109 -9.11 -0.51 3.99
CA LYS A 109 -9.35 0.92 4.15
C LYS A 109 -8.39 1.75 3.33
N LEU A 110 -8.74 3.01 3.06
CA LEU A 110 -7.86 3.94 2.35
C LEU A 110 -6.54 4.18 3.09
N ASP A 111 -6.59 4.21 4.42
CA ASP A 111 -5.42 4.39 5.28
C ASP A 111 -4.51 3.15 5.32
N ASP A 112 -4.99 2.00 4.82
CA ASP A 112 -4.22 0.76 4.71
C ASP A 112 -3.40 0.69 3.41
N LEU A 113 -3.47 1.71 2.55
CA LEU A 113 -2.62 1.86 1.37
C LEU A 113 -1.39 2.69 1.74
N GLU A 114 -0.24 2.05 1.80
CA GLU A 114 1.02 2.66 2.22
C GLU A 114 2.04 2.72 1.06
N PRO A 115 2.94 3.71 1.03
CA PRO A 115 4.11 3.66 0.16
C PRO A 115 4.99 2.45 0.49
N PHE A 116 5.61 1.85 -0.52
CA PHE A 116 6.50 0.72 -0.30
C PHE A 116 7.85 1.17 0.27
N HIS A 117 8.23 0.62 1.41
CA HIS A 117 9.51 0.84 2.07
C HIS A 117 10.37 -0.43 2.01
N PRO A 118 11.41 -0.49 1.15
CA PRO A 118 12.25 -1.69 0.98
C PRO A 118 12.88 -2.20 2.28
N ASP A 119 13.32 -1.28 3.13
CA ASP A 119 13.98 -1.63 4.41
C ASP A 119 13.02 -2.32 5.38
N ARG A 120 11.77 -1.85 5.44
CA ARG A 120 10.71 -2.47 6.25
C ARG A 120 10.36 -3.86 5.74
N MET A 121 10.25 -3.99 4.41
CA MET A 121 10.00 -5.28 3.78
C MET A 121 11.15 -6.26 4.04
N ALA A 122 12.39 -5.82 3.93
CA ALA A 122 13.54 -6.66 4.25
C ALA A 122 13.52 -7.14 5.72
N SER A 123 13.23 -6.24 6.66
CA SER A 123 13.09 -6.56 8.08
C SER A 123 11.98 -7.59 8.33
N ARG A 124 10.85 -7.43 7.66
CA ARG A 124 9.72 -8.36 7.73
C ARG A 124 10.09 -9.75 7.18
N ILE A 125 10.74 -9.82 6.02
CA ILE A 125 11.20 -11.08 5.42
C ILE A 125 12.18 -11.82 6.34
N LEU A 126 13.07 -11.07 7.01
CA LEU A 126 14.05 -11.62 7.95
C LEU A 126 13.45 -11.96 9.34
N GLY A 127 12.15 -11.74 9.53
CA GLY A 127 11.48 -12.02 10.80
C GLY A 127 11.87 -11.08 11.95
N MET A 128 12.44 -9.91 11.64
CA MET A 128 12.82 -8.91 12.64
C MET A 128 11.64 -8.02 13.07
N GLY A 129 10.46 -8.20 12.48
CA GLY A 129 9.29 -7.36 12.70
C GLY A 129 9.40 -5.97 12.07
N ASP A 130 8.28 -5.26 12.01
CA ASP A 130 8.24 -3.87 11.53
C ASP A 130 8.22 -2.90 12.72
N VAL A 131 9.35 -2.81 13.42
CA VAL A 131 9.51 -1.94 14.59
C VAL A 131 9.38 -0.46 14.20
N LEU A 132 9.75 -0.08 12.98
CA LEU A 132 9.68 1.32 12.53
C LEU A 132 8.23 1.76 12.30
N SER A 133 7.40 0.94 11.67
CA SER A 133 5.97 1.24 11.54
C SER A 133 5.27 1.32 12.90
N LEU A 134 5.67 0.49 13.85
CA LEU A 134 5.14 0.56 15.21
C LEU A 134 5.51 1.88 15.90
N ILE A 135 6.76 2.32 15.74
CA ILE A 135 7.25 3.59 16.28
C ILE A 135 6.52 4.78 15.63
N GLU A 136 6.34 4.77 14.32
CA GLU A 136 5.62 5.83 13.61
C GLU A 136 4.15 5.91 14.02
N LYS A 137 3.43 4.79 14.05
CA LYS A 137 2.05 4.74 14.54
C LYS A 137 1.94 5.19 16.01
N ALA A 138 2.90 4.82 16.83
CA ALA A 138 2.96 5.30 18.20
C ALA A 138 3.20 6.82 18.26
N GLN A 139 4.05 7.37 17.39
CA GLN A 139 4.30 8.81 17.34
C GLN A 139 3.09 9.61 16.82
N GLU A 140 2.35 9.09 15.85
CA GLU A 140 1.13 9.72 15.32
C GLU A 140 -0.02 9.71 16.34
N THR A 141 -0.11 8.67 17.14
CA THR A 141 -1.18 8.53 18.17
C THR A 141 -0.81 9.13 19.52
N MET A 142 0.46 9.34 19.81
CA MET A 142 0.91 9.93 21.07
C MET A 142 0.79 11.45 21.04
N ASP A 143 -0.15 11.96 21.81
CA ASP A 143 -0.16 13.36 22.23
C ASP A 143 1.06 13.62 23.15
N MET A 144 2.10 14.24 22.59
CA MET A 144 3.37 14.50 23.26
C MET A 144 3.21 15.30 24.56
N GLU A 145 2.16 16.12 24.67
CA GLU A 145 1.86 16.86 25.88
C GLU A 145 1.27 15.95 26.97
N LYS A 146 0.37 15.04 26.58
CA LYS A 146 -0.18 14.03 27.50
C LYS A 146 0.88 13.05 27.98
N ALA A 147 1.78 12.60 27.09
CA ALA A 147 2.89 11.75 27.48
C ALA A 147 3.85 12.41 28.49
N LYS A 148 4.15 13.71 28.32
CA LYS A 148 4.94 14.48 29.27
C LYS A 148 4.22 14.68 30.61
N ALA A 149 2.92 14.98 30.58
CA ALA A 149 2.10 15.12 31.78
C ALA A 149 2.03 13.82 32.57
N LEU A 150 1.81 12.69 31.88
CA LEU A 150 1.80 11.36 32.51
C LEU A 150 3.15 11.00 33.14
N GLY A 151 4.24 11.28 32.42
CA GLY A 151 5.60 11.09 32.97
C GLY A 151 5.88 11.95 34.21
N ALA A 152 5.32 13.16 34.28
CA ALA A 152 5.43 14.02 35.46
C ALA A 152 4.59 13.49 36.64
N LYS A 153 3.37 12.99 36.39
CA LYS A 153 2.49 12.38 37.39
C LYS A 153 3.09 11.08 37.96
N LEU A 154 3.67 10.23 37.10
CA LEU A 154 4.36 9.01 37.52
C LEU A 154 5.56 9.31 38.46
N LYS A 155 6.34 10.35 38.12
CA LYS A 155 7.46 10.78 39.01
C LYS A 155 7.01 11.30 40.36
N LYS A 156 5.79 11.87 40.45
CA LYS A 156 5.21 12.39 41.69
C LYS A 156 4.39 11.36 42.44
N GLN A 157 4.24 10.13 41.93
CA GLN A 157 3.37 9.08 42.47
C GLN A 157 1.89 9.50 42.55
N GLU A 158 1.44 10.37 41.65
CA GLU A 158 0.08 10.90 41.55
C GLU A 158 -0.74 10.18 40.42
N PHE A 159 -0.34 8.97 40.04
CA PHE A 159 -1.03 8.16 39.04
C PHE A 159 -2.36 7.64 39.59
N ASP A 160 -3.47 8.00 38.95
CA ASP A 160 -4.81 7.62 39.37
C ASP A 160 -5.50 6.65 38.38
N PHE A 161 -6.75 6.31 38.70
CA PHE A 161 -7.53 5.36 37.91
C PHE A 161 -7.99 5.94 36.56
N GLU A 162 -8.15 7.27 36.43
CA GLU A 162 -8.46 7.95 35.17
C GLU A 162 -7.25 7.92 34.25
N ASP A 163 -6.05 8.14 34.78
CA ASP A 163 -4.81 8.01 34.01
C ASP A 163 -4.62 6.58 33.45
N PHE A 164 -5.05 5.57 34.24
CA PHE A 164 -5.03 4.17 33.76
C PHE A 164 -6.04 3.92 32.64
N LEU A 165 -7.24 4.46 32.72
CA LEU A 165 -8.26 4.33 31.68
C LEU A 165 -7.83 5.03 30.39
N ASP A 166 -7.27 6.23 30.49
CA ASP A 166 -6.73 6.97 29.33
C ASP A 166 -5.61 6.17 28.63
N GLN A 167 -4.76 5.49 29.42
CA GLN A 167 -3.70 4.65 28.88
C GLN A 167 -4.25 3.41 28.17
N MET A 168 -5.29 2.79 28.72
CA MET A 168 -5.98 1.65 28.07
C MET A 168 -6.65 2.06 26.76
N GLU A 169 -7.28 3.24 26.72
CA GLU A 169 -7.85 3.76 25.47
C GLU A 169 -6.79 4.05 24.40
N GLN A 170 -5.63 4.58 24.81
CA GLN A 170 -4.51 4.80 23.88
C GLN A 170 -3.97 3.48 23.31
N ILE A 171 -3.83 2.46 24.14
CA ILE A 171 -3.41 1.12 23.70
C ILE A 171 -4.45 0.53 22.72
N GLN A 172 -5.74 0.70 22.98
CA GLN A 172 -6.79 0.26 22.07
C GLN A 172 -6.76 0.98 20.70
N LYS A 173 -6.41 2.27 20.68
CA LYS A 173 -6.29 3.07 19.44
C LYS A 173 -5.05 2.70 18.62
N MET A 174 -4.01 2.15 19.24
CA MET A 174 -2.81 1.67 18.55
C MET A 174 -3.04 0.33 17.80
N GLY A 175 -4.19 -0.31 17.97
CA GLY A 175 -4.56 -1.57 17.32
C GLY A 175 -4.21 -2.81 18.12
N SER A 176 -4.74 -3.95 17.68
CA SER A 176 -4.42 -5.25 18.30
C SER A 176 -2.95 -5.58 18.08
N MET A 177 -2.27 -6.00 19.15
CA MET A 177 -0.89 -6.50 19.11
C MET A 177 -0.89 -8.01 18.80
N ASP A 178 -1.63 -8.46 17.78
CA ASP A 178 -1.57 -9.84 17.29
C ASP A 178 -0.60 -9.99 16.13
#